data_e657fab678dbea546309a17671fda9f5
#
_entry.id   e657fab678dbea546309a17671fda9f5
#
_cell.length_a   1.000
_cell.length_b   1.000
_cell.length_c   1.000
_cell.angle_alpha   90.00
_cell.angle_beta   90.00
_cell.angle_gamma   90.00
#
_symmetry.space_group_name_H-M   'P 1'
#
loop_
_entity.id
_entity.type
_entity.pdbx_description
1 polymer ?
#
loop_
_entity_poly.entity_id
_entity_poly.type
_entity_poly.pdbx_seq_one_letter_code
_entity_poly.pdbx_strand_id
1 'polypeptide(L)'
;MRASGRWGSNTRRVLGVVVAVCAVVALLPAPAAADDVRVVFDHMSPSVVVIRGRGRDVGVNGRGLTYFTEVGSGVVVTAQGDVITAAHVVQAMDEITVEFSDGAVVNAHVVASEPAADLALLRVQSLSASVKVAPLGDSDGVRVGDQVLVVGAPYGLGRSLSVGWISARYPPNTVYRAMPLAELFQTTTPINQGNSGGPMFDLGGRVIGIVSHNISKSGGSEGLGFVVTSNSARRLLFEDKTFWTGIEGQLV
;
A
#
# COMPACT_ATOMS: atom_id res chain seq x y z
N MET A 1 -68.94 9.09 53.58
CA MET A 1 -68.72 8.82 52.09
C MET A 1 -67.25 8.95 51.83
N ARG A 2 -66.56 7.83 51.57
CA ARG A 2 -65.11 7.78 51.27
C ARG A 2 -64.96 7.64 49.76
N ALA A 3 -64.24 8.57 49.13
CA ALA A 3 -63.81 8.47 47.74
C ALA A 3 -62.37 7.97 47.70
N SER A 4 -62.17 6.73 47.25
CA SER A 4 -60.86 6.11 47.04
C SER A 4 -60.44 6.39 45.59
N GLY A 5 -59.47 7.31 45.38
CA GLY A 5 -58.87 7.57 44.07
C GLY A 5 -57.87 6.47 43.70
N ARG A 6 -58.15 5.77 42.59
CA ARG A 6 -57.20 4.84 41.94
C ARG A 6 -56.18 5.63 41.14
N TRP A 7 -55.00 5.82 41.70
CA TRP A 7 -53.82 6.27 40.95
C TRP A 7 -52.78 5.16 41.06
N GLY A 8 -52.52 4.45 39.96
CA GLY A 8 -51.50 3.42 40.07
C GLY A 8 -51.15 2.55 38.87
N SER A 9 -51.67 2.79 37.64
CA SER A 9 -51.35 1.88 36.53
C SER A 9 -50.59 2.52 35.33
N ASN A 10 -50.61 3.84 35.18
CA ASN A 10 -49.99 4.47 34.00
C ASN A 10 -48.51 4.81 34.19
N THR A 11 -48.04 5.08 35.42
CA THR A 11 -46.63 5.41 35.70
C THR A 11 -45.68 4.23 35.51
N ARG A 12 -46.11 3.00 35.75
CA ARG A 12 -45.26 1.82 35.54
C ARG A 12 -45.07 1.46 34.07
N ARG A 13 -46.06 1.73 33.23
CA ARG A 13 -45.95 1.50 31.77
C ARG A 13 -45.06 2.51 31.08
N VAL A 14 -45.10 3.77 31.46
CA VAL A 14 -44.25 4.83 30.93
C VAL A 14 -42.76 4.60 31.30
N LEU A 15 -42.50 4.19 32.54
CA LEU A 15 -41.14 3.89 33.00
C LEU A 15 -40.54 2.69 32.28
N GLY A 16 -41.35 1.64 32.02
CA GLY A 16 -40.90 0.45 31.27
C GLY A 16 -40.55 0.75 29.81
N VAL A 17 -41.29 1.63 29.16
CA VAL A 17 -41.01 2.01 27.76
C VAL A 17 -39.76 2.90 27.64
N VAL A 18 -39.55 3.82 28.58
CA VAL A 18 -38.35 4.67 28.59
C VAL A 18 -37.07 3.86 28.86
N VAL A 19 -37.12 2.89 29.76
CA VAL A 19 -35.96 1.99 30.05
C VAL A 19 -35.66 1.10 28.84
N ALA A 20 -36.69 0.59 28.13
CA ALA A 20 -36.48 -0.24 26.94
C ALA A 20 -35.90 0.56 25.77
N VAL A 21 -36.31 1.82 25.56
CA VAL A 21 -35.74 2.69 24.49
C VAL A 21 -34.30 3.09 24.81
N CYS A 22 -33.95 3.38 26.07
CA CYS A 22 -32.58 3.67 26.46
C CYS A 22 -31.66 2.44 26.32
N ALA A 23 -32.16 1.21 26.58
CA ALA A 23 -31.38 -0.02 26.40
C ALA A 23 -31.11 -0.35 24.92
N VAL A 24 -32.01 -0.03 24.00
CA VAL A 24 -31.84 -0.23 22.57
C VAL A 24 -30.83 0.77 21.98
N VAL A 25 -30.79 2.01 22.46
CA VAL A 25 -29.81 3.03 22.02
C VAL A 25 -28.38 2.68 22.48
N ALA A 26 -28.22 2.00 23.61
CA ALA A 26 -26.92 1.56 24.12
C ALA A 26 -26.32 0.35 23.36
N LEU A 27 -27.09 -0.30 22.48
CA LEU A 27 -26.67 -1.44 21.66
C LEU A 27 -26.31 -1.05 20.21
N LEU A 28 -26.40 0.23 19.85
CA LEU A 28 -25.90 0.67 18.55
C LEU A 28 -24.36 0.59 18.56
N PRO A 29 -23.74 -0.13 17.62
CA PRO A 29 -22.29 -0.14 17.54
C PRO A 29 -21.82 1.31 17.36
N ALA A 30 -20.82 1.71 18.14
CA ALA A 30 -20.17 3.00 17.97
C ALA A 30 -19.68 3.14 16.51
N PRO A 31 -19.71 4.34 15.92
CA PRO A 31 -19.19 4.55 14.57
C PRO A 31 -17.68 4.28 14.58
N ALA A 32 -17.30 3.07 14.14
CA ALA A 32 -15.93 2.59 14.11
C ALA A 32 -15.37 2.75 12.70
N ALA A 33 -15.04 3.90 12.19
CA ALA A 33 -14.42 3.94 10.88
C ALA A 33 -13.42 5.10 10.61
N ALA A 34 -13.50 6.22 11.31
CA ALA A 34 -12.56 7.31 11.08
C ALA A 34 -11.27 7.19 11.91
N ASP A 35 -11.35 6.53 13.06
CA ASP A 35 -10.19 6.30 13.94
C ASP A 35 -9.27 5.21 13.39
N ASP A 36 -9.79 4.21 12.67
CA ASP A 36 -9.03 3.08 12.15
C ASP A 36 -7.98 3.51 11.10
N VAL A 37 -8.36 4.38 10.15
CA VAL A 37 -7.45 4.87 9.09
C VAL A 37 -6.27 5.63 9.70
N ARG A 38 -6.54 6.52 10.65
CA ARG A 38 -5.51 7.32 11.32
C ARG A 38 -4.58 6.43 12.14
N VAL A 39 -5.14 5.50 12.90
CA VAL A 39 -4.37 4.54 13.72
C VAL A 39 -3.45 3.70 12.84
N VAL A 40 -3.96 3.17 11.72
CA VAL A 40 -3.15 2.41 10.77
C VAL A 40 -2.04 3.27 10.18
N PHE A 41 -2.35 4.51 9.75
CA PHE A 41 -1.36 5.40 9.20
C PHE A 41 -0.25 5.72 10.21
N ASP A 42 -0.59 6.14 11.43
CA ASP A 42 0.37 6.48 12.47
C ASP A 42 1.25 5.26 12.84
N HIS A 43 0.65 4.07 12.82
CA HIS A 43 1.35 2.84 13.16
C HIS A 43 2.25 2.33 12.04
N MET A 44 1.80 2.38 10.78
CA MET A 44 2.47 1.72 9.66
C MET A 44 3.31 2.67 8.81
N SER A 45 3.08 3.99 8.84
CA SER A 45 3.88 4.95 8.07
C SER A 45 5.40 4.89 8.35
N PRO A 46 5.90 4.50 9.55
CA PRO A 46 7.33 4.28 9.77
C PRO A 46 7.94 3.09 9.01
N SER A 47 7.12 2.19 8.46
CA SER A 47 7.59 1.10 7.59
C SER A 47 7.79 1.53 6.14
N VAL A 48 7.26 2.70 5.76
CA VAL A 48 7.29 3.19 4.39
C VAL A 48 8.52 4.07 4.18
N VAL A 49 9.21 3.83 3.09
CA VAL A 49 10.45 4.50 2.71
C VAL A 49 10.31 5.21 1.37
N VAL A 50 11.10 6.27 1.18
CA VAL A 50 11.30 6.91 -0.12
C VAL A 50 12.50 6.26 -0.80
N ILE A 51 12.35 5.85 -2.05
CA ILE A 51 13.41 5.29 -2.86
C ILE A 51 13.82 6.32 -3.91
N ARG A 52 15.13 6.56 -4.01
CA ARG A 52 15.70 7.41 -5.05
C ARG A 52 16.71 6.58 -5.85
N GLY A 53 16.44 6.43 -7.12
CA GLY A 53 17.35 5.83 -8.09
C GLY A 53 18.07 6.90 -8.89
N ARG A 54 19.34 6.67 -9.22
CA ARG A 54 20.12 7.45 -10.17
C ARG A 54 20.70 6.50 -11.21
N GLY A 55 20.35 6.73 -12.46
CA GLY A 55 20.83 5.95 -13.59
C GLY A 55 21.57 6.80 -14.61
N ARG A 56 22.23 6.13 -15.55
CA ARG A 56 22.94 6.75 -16.68
C ARG A 56 22.38 6.17 -17.98
N ASP A 57 22.22 7.03 -18.96
CA ASP A 57 21.87 6.65 -20.32
C ASP A 57 22.84 7.26 -21.32
N VAL A 58 22.98 6.66 -22.48
CA VAL A 58 23.76 7.21 -23.58
C VAL A 58 22.94 8.31 -24.24
N GLY A 59 23.47 9.52 -24.28
CA GLY A 59 22.76 10.66 -24.88
C GLY A 59 22.30 10.37 -26.31
N VAL A 60 21.15 10.94 -26.68
CA VAL A 60 20.40 10.71 -27.92
C VAL A 60 21.25 10.75 -29.21
N ASN A 61 22.42 11.38 -29.19
CA ASN A 61 23.36 11.49 -30.30
C ASN A 61 24.58 10.56 -30.17
N GLY A 62 24.58 9.58 -29.26
CA GLY A 62 25.73 8.72 -28.97
C GLY A 62 26.93 9.47 -28.37
N ARG A 63 26.76 10.71 -27.95
CA ARG A 63 27.81 11.56 -27.37
C ARG A 63 27.50 11.91 -25.92
N GLY A 64 28.31 11.38 -25.01
CA GLY A 64 28.22 11.65 -23.58
C GLY A 64 27.21 10.77 -22.82
N LEU A 65 27.25 10.88 -21.48
CA LEU A 65 26.32 10.21 -20.58
C LEU A 65 25.30 11.24 -20.08
N THR A 66 24.03 10.88 -20.13
CA THR A 66 22.94 11.65 -19.51
C THR A 66 22.55 10.95 -18.21
N TYR A 67 22.40 11.70 -17.13
CA TYR A 67 21.92 11.17 -15.87
C TYR A 67 20.43 11.40 -15.74
N PHE A 68 19.73 10.42 -15.23
CA PHE A 68 18.32 10.53 -14.84
C PHE A 68 18.12 10.06 -13.41
N THR A 69 17.04 10.51 -12.81
CA THR A 69 16.67 10.15 -11.43
C THR A 69 15.22 9.72 -11.42
N GLU A 70 14.94 8.64 -10.66
CA GLU A 70 13.60 8.18 -10.36
C GLU A 70 13.34 8.30 -8.87
N VAL A 71 12.06 8.58 -8.53
CA VAL A 71 11.60 8.64 -7.16
C VAL A 71 10.37 7.76 -7.03
N GLY A 72 10.41 6.86 -6.06
CA GLY A 72 9.31 5.98 -5.71
C GLY A 72 9.23 5.75 -4.21
N SER A 73 8.42 4.81 -3.85
CA SER A 73 8.20 4.37 -2.48
C SER A 73 8.57 2.90 -2.32
N GLY A 74 8.73 2.47 -1.07
CA GLY A 74 8.90 1.07 -0.71
C GLY A 74 8.38 0.80 0.68
N VAL A 75 8.34 -0.47 1.06
CA VAL A 75 7.93 -0.91 2.39
C VAL A 75 8.93 -1.91 2.97
N VAL A 76 9.36 -1.65 4.20
CA VAL A 76 10.25 -2.56 4.95
C VAL A 76 9.42 -3.73 5.48
N VAL A 77 9.79 -4.95 5.08
CA VAL A 77 9.01 -6.18 5.39
C VAL A 77 9.77 -7.18 6.25
N THR A 78 11.08 -6.97 6.48
CA THR A 78 11.86 -7.81 7.39
C THR A 78 12.81 -6.99 8.27
N ALA A 79 13.16 -7.55 9.43
CA ALA A 79 14.15 -6.97 10.33
C ALA A 79 15.60 -7.04 9.74
N GLN A 80 15.81 -7.80 8.67
CA GLN A 80 17.07 -7.87 7.95
C GLN A 80 17.25 -6.74 6.94
N GLY A 81 16.21 -5.88 6.77
CA GLY A 81 16.26 -4.74 5.89
C GLY A 81 15.82 -5.04 4.46
N ASP A 82 14.94 -6.02 4.29
CA ASP A 82 14.27 -6.24 3.01
C ASP A 82 13.20 -5.18 2.78
N VAL A 83 13.25 -4.54 1.62
CA VAL A 83 12.31 -3.52 1.18
C VAL A 83 11.68 -3.97 -0.14
N ILE A 84 10.36 -4.08 -0.18
CA ILE A 84 9.62 -4.33 -1.42
C ILE A 84 9.32 -2.99 -2.09
N THR A 85 9.47 -2.96 -3.41
CA THR A 85 9.14 -1.81 -4.27
C THR A 85 8.67 -2.29 -5.66
N ALA A 86 8.33 -1.35 -6.54
CA ALA A 86 8.06 -1.65 -7.95
C ALA A 86 9.37 -1.76 -8.75
N ALA A 87 9.41 -2.69 -9.70
CA ALA A 87 10.62 -2.93 -10.50
C ALA A 87 11.02 -1.70 -11.32
N HIS A 88 10.06 -1.00 -11.92
CA HIS A 88 10.33 0.17 -12.75
C HIS A 88 11.00 1.33 -11.96
N VAL A 89 10.84 1.40 -10.64
CA VAL A 89 11.48 2.43 -9.79
C VAL A 89 12.99 2.21 -9.69
N VAL A 90 13.45 0.96 -9.78
CA VAL A 90 14.86 0.59 -9.58
C VAL A 90 15.54 -0.01 -10.78
N GLN A 91 14.78 -0.23 -11.86
CA GLN A 91 15.30 -0.75 -13.12
C GLN A 91 16.26 0.25 -13.75
N ALA A 92 17.40 -0.25 -14.24
CA ALA A 92 18.46 0.55 -14.88
C ALA A 92 19.08 1.64 -13.97
N MET A 93 18.99 1.49 -12.63
CA MET A 93 19.64 2.39 -11.67
C MET A 93 21.02 1.89 -11.29
N ASP A 94 22.03 2.79 -11.38
CA ASP A 94 23.39 2.51 -10.93
C ASP A 94 23.52 2.68 -9.41
N GLU A 95 22.78 3.63 -8.86
CA GLU A 95 22.77 3.97 -7.44
C GLU A 95 21.34 3.99 -6.92
N ILE A 96 21.10 3.31 -5.82
CA ILE A 96 19.80 3.28 -5.15
C ILE A 96 19.99 3.67 -3.70
N THR A 97 19.25 4.68 -3.26
CA THR A 97 19.18 5.11 -1.86
C THR A 97 17.78 5.00 -1.31
N VAL A 98 17.69 4.72 -0.02
CA VAL A 98 16.45 4.57 0.75
C VAL A 98 16.49 5.59 1.88
N GLU A 99 15.45 6.45 1.92
CA GLU A 99 15.25 7.45 2.97
C GLU A 99 14.13 6.97 3.91
N PHE A 100 14.47 6.84 5.18
CA PHE A 100 13.55 6.43 6.24
C PHE A 100 12.71 7.58 6.79
N SER A 101 11.79 7.25 7.70
CA SER A 101 10.86 8.20 8.30
C SER A 101 11.52 9.30 9.14
N ASP A 102 12.66 9.07 9.67
CA ASP A 102 13.45 10.01 10.46
C ASP A 102 14.46 10.83 9.63
N GLY A 103 14.42 10.67 8.29
CA GLY A 103 15.31 11.35 7.38
C GLY A 103 16.69 10.67 7.18
N ALA A 104 16.94 9.53 7.84
CA ALA A 104 18.16 8.76 7.60
C ALA A 104 18.15 8.19 6.17
N VAL A 105 19.26 8.35 5.46
CA VAL A 105 19.43 7.87 4.08
C VAL A 105 20.53 6.81 4.07
N VAL A 106 20.24 5.67 3.45
CA VAL A 106 21.18 4.55 3.32
C VAL A 106 21.20 4.03 1.89
N ASN A 107 22.30 3.38 1.51
CA ASN A 107 22.39 2.71 0.23
C ASN A 107 21.61 1.38 0.28
N ALA A 108 21.08 1.01 -0.88
CA ALA A 108 20.40 -0.27 -1.09
C ALA A 108 20.87 -0.92 -2.38
N HIS A 109 20.67 -2.24 -2.50
CA HIS A 109 20.91 -2.97 -3.74
C HIS A 109 19.74 -3.92 -4.01
N VAL A 110 19.54 -4.23 -5.28
CA VAL A 110 18.51 -5.17 -5.74
C VAL A 110 18.94 -6.60 -5.38
N VAL A 111 18.08 -7.31 -4.64
CA VAL A 111 18.27 -8.73 -4.28
C VAL A 111 17.51 -9.64 -5.24
N ALA A 112 16.30 -9.22 -5.61
CA ALA A 112 15.47 -9.89 -6.59
C ALA A 112 14.66 -8.86 -7.36
N SER A 113 14.37 -9.15 -8.63
CA SER A 113 13.49 -8.33 -9.46
C SER A 113 12.71 -9.21 -10.40
N GLU A 114 11.41 -8.93 -10.52
CA GLU A 114 10.49 -9.58 -11.45
C GLU A 114 9.74 -8.50 -12.24
N PRO A 115 10.34 -8.01 -13.34
CA PRO A 115 9.73 -6.98 -14.18
C PRO A 115 8.38 -7.40 -14.78
N ALA A 116 8.18 -8.71 -15.05
CA ALA A 116 6.91 -9.24 -15.56
C ALA A 116 5.77 -9.20 -14.53
N ALA A 117 6.04 -8.78 -13.29
CA ALA A 117 5.06 -8.48 -12.26
C ALA A 117 5.25 -7.07 -11.68
N ASP A 118 6.21 -6.29 -12.21
CA ASP A 118 6.59 -4.97 -11.69
C ASP A 118 6.94 -4.99 -10.19
N LEU A 119 7.70 -5.98 -9.75
CA LEU A 119 8.13 -6.15 -8.36
C LEU A 119 9.66 -6.19 -8.24
N ALA A 120 10.19 -5.57 -7.20
CA ALA A 120 11.59 -5.69 -6.81
C ALA A 120 11.76 -5.79 -5.30
N LEU A 121 12.79 -6.53 -4.88
CA LEU A 121 13.23 -6.66 -3.51
C LEU A 121 14.60 -5.99 -3.36
N LEU A 122 14.69 -5.03 -2.48
CA LEU A 122 15.95 -4.38 -2.12
C LEU A 122 16.42 -4.88 -0.77
N ARG A 123 17.73 -4.86 -0.56
CA ARG A 123 18.38 -4.97 0.75
C ARG A 123 19.06 -3.66 1.08
N VAL A 124 18.67 -3.04 2.21
CA VAL A 124 19.38 -1.86 2.75
C VAL A 124 20.60 -2.28 3.56
N GLN A 125 21.62 -1.41 3.63
CA GLN A 125 22.83 -1.69 4.38
C GLN A 125 22.59 -1.72 5.90
N SER A 126 21.67 -0.90 6.39
CA SER A 126 21.28 -0.83 7.80
C SER A 126 19.87 -0.28 7.93
N LEU A 127 19.16 -0.71 8.97
CA LEU A 127 17.86 -0.14 9.32
C LEU A 127 18.05 1.05 10.26
N SER A 128 17.23 2.10 10.10
CA SER A 128 17.07 3.13 11.11
C SER A 128 16.36 2.59 12.33
N ALA A 129 16.67 3.12 13.52
CA ALA A 129 16.02 2.74 14.78
C ALA A 129 14.52 3.05 14.82
N SER A 130 14.05 4.00 14.01
CA SER A 130 12.65 4.41 13.93
C SER A 130 11.79 3.51 13.04
N VAL A 131 12.42 2.62 12.25
CA VAL A 131 11.72 1.77 11.27
C VAL A 131 10.85 0.74 11.96
N LYS A 132 9.65 0.57 11.43
CA LYS A 132 8.79 -0.58 11.71
C LYS A 132 8.82 -1.56 10.55
N VAL A 133 8.70 -2.82 10.85
CA VAL A 133 8.53 -3.89 9.85
C VAL A 133 7.04 -4.08 9.61
N ALA A 134 6.60 -3.94 8.35
CA ALA A 134 5.22 -4.16 7.98
C ALA A 134 4.95 -5.64 7.71
N PRO A 135 3.94 -6.25 8.33
CA PRO A 135 3.56 -7.63 8.02
C PRO A 135 2.91 -7.71 6.64
N LEU A 136 3.31 -8.71 5.84
CA LEU A 136 2.59 -9.05 4.62
C LEU A 136 1.28 -9.75 4.97
N GLY A 137 0.16 -9.18 4.52
CA GLY A 137 -1.16 -9.76 4.63
C GLY A 137 -1.40 -10.88 3.62
N ASP A 138 -2.55 -11.55 3.75
CA ASP A 138 -3.06 -12.51 2.79
C ASP A 138 -4.05 -11.81 1.86
N SER A 139 -3.61 -11.59 0.61
CA SER A 139 -4.43 -10.92 -0.41
C SER A 139 -5.59 -11.77 -0.91
N ASP A 140 -5.63 -13.08 -0.65
CA ASP A 140 -6.76 -13.93 -1.07
C ASP A 140 -8.03 -13.64 -0.29
N GLY A 141 -7.89 -13.13 0.94
CA GLY A 141 -9.02 -12.67 1.76
C GLY A 141 -9.62 -11.33 1.34
N VAL A 142 -8.94 -10.54 0.50
CA VAL A 142 -9.35 -9.19 0.10
C VAL A 142 -10.46 -9.25 -0.95
N ARG A 143 -11.50 -8.40 -0.79
CA ARG A 143 -12.68 -8.37 -1.66
C ARG A 143 -12.92 -6.99 -2.24
N VAL A 144 -13.64 -6.95 -3.37
CA VAL A 144 -14.17 -5.69 -3.93
C VAL A 144 -15.10 -5.03 -2.91
N GLY A 145 -14.87 -3.74 -2.65
CA GLY A 145 -15.57 -2.97 -1.63
C GLY A 145 -14.80 -2.83 -0.31
N ASP A 146 -13.67 -3.54 -0.12
CA ASP A 146 -12.83 -3.35 1.06
C ASP A 146 -12.15 -1.99 1.01
N GLN A 147 -12.16 -1.29 2.15
CA GLN A 147 -11.44 -0.03 2.32
C GLN A 147 -9.95 -0.30 2.48
N VAL A 148 -9.14 0.51 1.81
CA VAL A 148 -7.69 0.37 1.76
C VAL A 148 -6.97 1.70 1.88
N LEU A 149 -5.73 1.66 2.34
CA LEU A 149 -4.85 2.80 2.49
C LEU A 149 -3.59 2.60 1.65
N VAL A 150 -3.20 3.63 0.91
CA VAL A 150 -1.87 3.69 0.29
C VAL A 150 -1.06 4.76 1.02
N VAL A 151 0.14 4.40 1.40
CA VAL A 151 1.12 5.33 1.97
C VAL A 151 2.32 5.37 1.03
N GLY A 152 2.65 6.56 0.56
CA GLY A 152 3.75 6.76 -0.40
C GLY A 152 4.35 8.15 -0.30
N ALA A 153 5.26 8.44 -1.21
CA ALA A 153 5.95 9.73 -1.30
C ALA A 153 5.67 10.41 -2.66
N PRO A 154 4.42 10.87 -2.90
CA PRO A 154 4.09 11.50 -4.17
C PRO A 154 5.02 12.68 -4.43
N TYR A 155 5.64 12.68 -5.62
CA TYR A 155 6.65 13.68 -6.02
C TYR A 155 7.83 13.84 -5.04
N GLY A 156 8.10 12.82 -4.20
CA GLY A 156 9.14 12.87 -3.17
C GLY A 156 8.77 13.72 -1.93
N LEU A 157 7.52 14.12 -1.79
CA LEU A 157 7.01 14.97 -0.70
C LEU A 157 6.67 14.18 0.57
N GLY A 158 7.59 13.40 1.08
CA GLY A 158 7.37 12.67 2.32
C GLY A 158 6.25 11.62 2.25
N ARG A 159 5.84 11.10 3.39
CA ARG A 159 4.80 10.06 3.47
C ARG A 159 3.41 10.68 3.44
N SER A 160 2.72 10.49 2.33
CA SER A 160 1.33 10.94 2.15
C SER A 160 0.38 9.75 2.22
N LEU A 161 -0.76 9.97 2.86
CA LEU A 161 -1.85 9.01 2.97
C LEU A 161 -2.85 9.25 1.83
N SER A 162 -3.21 8.18 1.14
CA SER A 162 -4.36 8.12 0.23
C SER A 162 -5.29 7.00 0.68
N VAL A 163 -6.59 7.23 0.67
CA VAL A 163 -7.61 6.27 1.08
C VAL A 163 -8.55 5.99 -0.07
N GLY A 164 -8.98 4.76 -0.21
CA GLY A 164 -9.91 4.33 -1.25
C GLY A 164 -10.44 2.93 -0.99
N TRP A 165 -10.90 2.29 -2.06
CA TRP A 165 -11.50 0.96 -2.01
C TRP A 165 -10.95 0.08 -3.12
N ILE A 166 -10.96 -1.23 -2.91
CA ILE A 166 -10.75 -2.21 -3.97
C ILE A 166 -11.97 -2.16 -4.90
N SER A 167 -11.75 -1.88 -6.18
CA SER A 167 -12.81 -1.78 -7.19
C SER A 167 -12.88 -2.98 -8.13
N ALA A 168 -11.77 -3.72 -8.31
CA ALA A 168 -11.73 -4.98 -9.06
C ALA A 168 -10.52 -5.83 -8.65
N ARG A 169 -10.53 -7.11 -9.07
CA ARG A 169 -9.42 -8.05 -8.95
C ARG A 169 -9.22 -8.76 -10.28
N TYR A 170 -7.99 -8.82 -10.75
CA TYR A 170 -7.65 -9.38 -12.04
C TYR A 170 -6.59 -10.48 -11.88
N PRO A 171 -6.89 -11.71 -12.27
CA PRO A 171 -5.90 -12.79 -12.31
C PRO A 171 -4.72 -12.46 -13.23
N PRO A 172 -3.59 -13.13 -13.06
CA PRO A 172 -2.44 -12.98 -13.94
C PRO A 172 -2.80 -13.14 -15.42
N ASN A 173 -2.12 -12.40 -16.30
CA ASN A 173 -2.27 -12.45 -17.75
C ASN A 173 -3.68 -12.12 -18.30
N THR A 174 -4.48 -11.33 -17.57
CA THR A 174 -5.85 -10.97 -18.02
C THR A 174 -5.96 -9.55 -18.54
N VAL A 175 -5.57 -8.53 -17.75
CA VAL A 175 -5.78 -7.12 -18.08
C VAL A 175 -4.52 -6.47 -18.63
N TYR A 176 -3.37 -6.82 -18.09
CA TYR A 176 -2.09 -6.18 -18.43
C TYR A 176 -1.12 -7.21 -18.98
N ARG A 177 -1.02 -7.26 -20.32
CA ARG A 177 -0.14 -8.21 -21.02
C ARG A 177 1.35 -7.99 -20.75
N ALA A 178 1.73 -6.76 -20.37
CA ALA A 178 3.09 -6.43 -19.96
C ALA A 178 3.47 -7.00 -18.60
N MET A 179 2.48 -7.42 -17.78
CA MET A 179 2.68 -7.95 -16.44
C MET A 179 1.97 -9.32 -16.29
N PRO A 180 2.39 -10.33 -17.06
CA PRO A 180 1.68 -11.61 -17.13
C PRO A 180 1.76 -12.43 -15.83
N LEU A 181 2.68 -12.13 -14.91
CA LEU A 181 2.86 -12.84 -13.64
C LEU A 181 2.15 -12.17 -12.47
N ALA A 182 1.68 -10.93 -12.64
CA ALA A 182 1.02 -10.18 -11.59
C ALA A 182 -0.48 -10.50 -11.50
N GLU A 183 -0.95 -10.83 -10.32
CA GLU A 183 -2.34 -10.64 -9.96
C GLU A 183 -2.52 -9.20 -9.48
N LEU A 184 -3.55 -8.51 -9.97
CA LEU A 184 -3.73 -7.08 -9.75
C LEU A 184 -5.05 -6.79 -9.01
N PHE A 185 -4.97 -5.93 -8.01
CA PHE A 185 -6.11 -5.16 -7.53
C PHE A 185 -6.23 -3.87 -8.33
N GLN A 186 -7.45 -3.52 -8.74
CA GLN A 186 -7.81 -2.17 -9.14
C GLN A 186 -8.34 -1.43 -7.92
N THR A 187 -7.96 -0.17 -7.78
CA THR A 187 -8.38 0.65 -6.64
C THR A 187 -8.81 2.04 -7.06
N THR A 188 -9.74 2.62 -6.29
CA THR A 188 -10.12 4.05 -6.39
C THR A 188 -9.18 4.95 -5.62
N THR A 189 -8.23 4.39 -4.85
CA THR A 189 -7.22 5.16 -4.12
C THR A 189 -6.44 6.06 -5.08
N PRO A 190 -6.28 7.36 -4.81
CA PRO A 190 -5.47 8.24 -5.64
C PRO A 190 -4.02 7.76 -5.73
N ILE A 191 -3.61 7.30 -6.91
CA ILE A 191 -2.24 6.91 -7.24
C ILE A 191 -1.62 7.99 -8.13
N ASN A 192 -0.51 8.54 -7.70
CA ASN A 192 0.27 9.54 -8.42
C ASN A 192 1.74 9.12 -8.47
N GLN A 193 2.53 9.78 -9.33
CA GLN A 193 3.97 9.57 -9.42
C GLN A 193 4.63 9.71 -8.03
N GLY A 194 5.47 8.76 -7.67
CA GLY A 194 6.10 8.66 -6.36
C GLY A 194 5.39 7.71 -5.38
N ASN A 195 4.11 7.35 -5.60
CA ASN A 195 3.45 6.28 -4.85
C ASN A 195 3.86 4.88 -5.33
N SER A 196 4.42 4.77 -6.55
CA SER A 196 4.91 3.50 -7.12
C SER A 196 5.87 2.79 -6.18
N GLY A 197 5.65 1.49 -5.98
CA GLY A 197 6.40 0.66 -5.03
C GLY A 197 5.96 0.79 -3.57
N GLY A 198 5.13 1.77 -3.24
CA GLY A 198 4.57 1.93 -1.89
C GLY A 198 3.54 0.85 -1.54
N PRO A 199 3.35 0.58 -0.24
CA PRO A 199 2.38 -0.40 0.21
C PRO A 199 0.94 0.10 0.12
N MET A 200 0.05 -0.85 -0.20
CA MET A 200 -1.37 -0.77 0.11
C MET A 200 -1.63 -1.59 1.38
N PHE A 201 -2.22 -0.96 2.38
CA PHE A 201 -2.59 -1.59 3.65
C PHE A 201 -4.09 -1.86 3.73
N ASP A 202 -4.44 -2.95 4.43
CA ASP A 202 -5.78 -3.14 4.97
C ASP A 202 -5.97 -2.34 6.28
N LEU A 203 -7.19 -2.31 6.82
CA LEU A 203 -7.48 -1.64 8.09
C LEU A 203 -6.84 -2.33 9.31
N GLY A 204 -6.26 -3.52 9.15
CA GLY A 204 -5.44 -4.20 10.16
C GLY A 204 -3.96 -3.82 10.11
N GLY A 205 -3.55 -2.93 9.20
CA GLY A 205 -2.16 -2.52 9.01
C GLY A 205 -1.27 -3.56 8.32
N ARG A 206 -1.86 -4.52 7.62
CA ARG A 206 -1.12 -5.52 6.86
C ARG A 206 -0.98 -5.06 5.41
N VAL A 207 0.19 -5.27 4.80
CA VAL A 207 0.43 -4.99 3.39
C VAL A 207 -0.32 -6.02 2.55
N ILE A 208 -1.34 -5.59 1.82
CA ILE A 208 -2.13 -6.44 0.91
C ILE A 208 -1.74 -6.28 -0.55
N GLY A 209 -0.89 -5.30 -0.85
CA GLY A 209 -0.35 -5.13 -2.20
C GLY A 209 0.69 -4.01 -2.30
N ILE A 210 1.33 -3.95 -3.48
CA ILE A 210 2.37 -2.99 -3.83
C ILE A 210 1.89 -2.16 -5.02
N VAL A 211 1.89 -0.84 -4.87
CA VAL A 211 1.45 0.10 -5.92
C VAL A 211 2.36 -0.03 -7.12
N SER A 212 1.77 -0.26 -8.28
CA SER A 212 2.48 -0.34 -9.56
C SER A 212 2.23 0.93 -10.39
N HIS A 213 1.05 1.08 -10.97
CA HIS A 213 0.76 2.15 -11.91
C HIS A 213 -0.70 2.61 -11.84
N ASN A 214 -1.01 3.67 -12.57
CA ASN A 214 -2.38 4.09 -12.83
C ASN A 214 -2.62 4.19 -14.34
N ILE A 215 -3.86 4.04 -14.75
CA ILE A 215 -4.31 4.39 -16.09
C ILE A 215 -4.91 5.79 -16.01
N SER A 216 -4.34 6.72 -16.78
CA SER A 216 -4.76 8.12 -16.77
C SER A 216 -4.54 8.75 -18.14
N LYS A 217 -5.46 9.61 -18.55
CA LYS A 217 -5.33 10.47 -19.73
C LYS A 217 -4.70 11.82 -19.38
N SER A 218 -4.89 12.27 -18.15
CA SER A 218 -4.40 13.57 -17.65
C SER A 218 -2.99 13.49 -17.05
N GLY A 219 -2.45 12.28 -16.82
CA GLY A 219 -1.19 12.04 -16.10
C GLY A 219 -1.34 12.01 -14.57
N GLY A 220 -2.49 12.40 -14.02
CA GLY A 220 -2.83 12.30 -12.60
C GLY A 220 -3.75 11.12 -12.29
N SER A 221 -4.22 11.01 -11.05
CA SER A 221 -5.14 9.94 -10.66
C SER A 221 -6.55 10.20 -11.20
N GLU A 222 -7.10 9.21 -11.90
CA GLU A 222 -8.49 9.18 -12.39
C GLU A 222 -9.31 8.05 -11.74
N GLY A 223 -8.85 7.52 -10.60
CA GLY A 223 -9.51 6.43 -9.87
C GLY A 223 -9.30 5.04 -10.48
N LEU A 224 -8.32 4.90 -11.37
CA LEU A 224 -7.91 3.65 -12.01
C LEU A 224 -6.47 3.31 -11.63
N GLY A 225 -6.24 3.06 -10.34
CA GLY A 225 -4.96 2.62 -9.81
C GLY A 225 -4.84 1.09 -9.83
N PHE A 226 -3.63 0.58 -10.04
CA PHE A 226 -3.32 -0.84 -10.06
C PHE A 226 -2.22 -1.18 -9.06
N VAL A 227 -2.46 -2.26 -8.33
CA VAL A 227 -1.64 -2.70 -7.21
C VAL A 227 -1.39 -4.20 -7.36
N VAL A 228 -0.13 -4.62 -7.33
CA VAL A 228 0.24 -6.03 -7.35
C VAL A 228 -0.07 -6.64 -5.99
N THR A 229 -0.75 -7.78 -5.95
CA THR A 229 -1.19 -8.43 -4.71
C THR A 229 -0.01 -8.88 -3.84
N SER A 230 -0.18 -8.87 -2.51
CA SER A 230 0.86 -9.30 -1.57
C SER A 230 1.24 -10.77 -1.71
N ASN A 231 0.30 -11.65 -2.08
CA ASN A 231 0.60 -13.07 -2.33
C ASN A 231 1.45 -13.24 -3.60
N SER A 232 1.22 -12.44 -4.66
CA SER A 232 2.13 -12.39 -5.81
C SER A 232 3.53 -11.92 -5.41
N ALA A 233 3.63 -10.86 -4.59
CA ALA A 233 4.92 -10.37 -4.10
C ALA A 233 5.65 -11.41 -3.24
N ARG A 234 4.94 -12.08 -2.33
CA ARG A 234 5.53 -13.15 -1.50
C ARG A 234 6.06 -14.29 -2.35
N ARG A 235 5.24 -14.80 -3.28
CA ARG A 235 5.62 -15.91 -4.15
C ARG A 235 6.81 -15.55 -5.02
N LEU A 236 6.75 -14.43 -5.75
CA LEU A 236 7.76 -14.09 -6.77
C LEU A 236 9.09 -13.60 -6.18
N LEU A 237 9.07 -12.93 -4.99
CA LEU A 237 10.30 -12.36 -4.43
C LEU A 237 10.96 -13.23 -3.34
N PHE A 238 10.22 -14.13 -2.70
CA PHE A 238 10.74 -14.91 -1.57
C PHE A 238 10.68 -16.42 -1.78
N GLU A 239 9.69 -16.93 -2.51
CA GLU A 239 9.47 -18.37 -2.67
C GLU A 239 10.03 -18.87 -4.01
N ASP A 240 9.65 -18.24 -5.12
CA ASP A 240 10.18 -18.53 -6.44
C ASP A 240 11.54 -17.86 -6.55
N LYS A 241 12.64 -18.61 -6.35
CA LYS A 241 14.00 -18.07 -6.41
C LYS A 241 14.37 -17.65 -7.84
N THR A 242 13.88 -16.50 -8.25
CA THR A 242 14.32 -15.83 -9.48
C THR A 242 15.64 -15.14 -9.19
N PHE A 243 16.72 -15.58 -9.84
CA PHE A 243 18.02 -14.92 -9.72
C PHE A 243 18.00 -13.67 -10.60
N TRP A 244 18.08 -12.52 -10.00
CA TRP A 244 18.35 -11.28 -10.73
C TRP A 244 19.77 -11.35 -11.32
N THR A 245 19.88 -11.41 -12.65
CA THR A 245 21.18 -11.51 -13.34
C THR A 245 21.74 -10.14 -13.73
N GLY A 246 20.95 -9.05 -13.57
CA GLY A 246 21.30 -7.73 -14.08
C GLY A 246 21.23 -7.60 -15.61
N ILE A 247 20.75 -8.62 -16.31
CA ILE A 247 20.65 -8.66 -17.78
C ILE A 247 19.18 -8.76 -18.15
N GLU A 248 18.66 -7.76 -18.86
CA GLU A 248 17.36 -7.78 -19.51
C GLU A 248 17.56 -8.19 -20.97
N GLY A 249 16.98 -9.32 -21.40
CA GLY A 249 16.97 -9.77 -22.78
C GLY A 249 15.58 -9.69 -23.36
N GLN A 250 15.37 -8.95 -24.46
CA GLN A 250 14.18 -9.11 -25.30
C GLN A 250 14.35 -10.36 -26.17
N LEU A 251 13.42 -11.30 -26.05
CA LEU A 251 13.27 -12.36 -27.04
C LEU A 251 12.76 -11.71 -28.34
N VAL A 252 13.59 -11.71 -29.37
CA VAL A 252 13.25 -11.27 -30.72
C VAL A 252 12.53 -12.40 -31.45
#